data_0de3448123d8075e3a0aeeff7cb8a3c4
#
_entry.id   0de3448123d8075e3a0aeeff7cb8a3c4
#
_cell.length_a   1.000
_cell.length_b   1.000
_cell.length_c   1.000
_cell.angle_alpha   90.00
_cell.angle_beta   90.00
_cell.angle_gamma   90.00
#
_symmetry.space_group_name_H-M   'P 1'
#
loop_
_entity.id
_entity.type
_entity.pdbx_description
1 polymer ?
#
loop_
_entity_poly.entity_id
_entity_poly.type
_entity_poly.pdbx_seq_one_letter_code
_entity_poly.pdbx_strand_id
1 'polypeptide(L)'
;MTWWVRLSKGLFWGMAALVVGLLVAAVVYRDHPVAAVEKRWAKPPSQFVIVDGVRLHYREEGSGPPVVLLHANYASLFMWEPWATALKDRYRVIRVDLPAHGLTGPEPSGDYSLQRIQSLFEQFVDARGLERFVVVGTSIGGTVAMRYAAEHPDRIERL
;
A
#
# COMPACT_ATOMS: atom_id res chain seq x y z
N MET A 1 -49.03 -36.71 -1.12
CA MET A 1 -47.80 -36.06 -0.61
C MET A 1 -48.11 -34.57 -0.45
N THR A 2 -48.30 -34.14 0.80
CA THR A 2 -48.89 -32.84 1.16
C THR A 2 -47.94 -31.68 0.74
N TRP A 3 -48.51 -30.57 0.32
CA TRP A 3 -47.78 -29.37 -0.12
C TRP A 3 -46.73 -28.89 0.93
N TRP A 4 -46.93 -29.11 2.22
CA TRP A 4 -46.00 -28.86 3.30
C TRP A 4 -44.66 -29.59 3.14
N VAL A 5 -44.66 -30.84 2.66
CA VAL A 5 -43.43 -31.62 2.41
C VAL A 5 -42.63 -31.07 1.23
N ARG A 6 -43.30 -30.49 0.26
CA ARG A 6 -42.64 -29.82 -0.87
C ARG A 6 -42.01 -28.48 -0.47
N LEU A 7 -42.73 -27.71 0.38
CA LEU A 7 -42.21 -26.45 0.93
C LEU A 7 -40.99 -26.68 1.84
N SER A 8 -41.05 -27.64 2.75
CA SER A 8 -39.94 -27.98 3.65
C SER A 8 -38.71 -28.45 2.90
N LYS A 9 -38.86 -29.23 1.86
CA LYS A 9 -37.74 -29.64 0.97
C LYS A 9 -37.16 -28.45 0.19
N GLY A 10 -38.01 -27.57 -0.32
CA GLY A 10 -37.54 -26.35 -1.01
C GLY A 10 -36.75 -25.44 -0.08
N LEU A 11 -37.23 -25.20 1.14
CA LEU A 11 -36.52 -24.43 2.16
C LEU A 11 -35.19 -25.09 2.57
N PHE A 12 -35.17 -26.41 2.74
CA PHE A 12 -33.95 -27.16 3.07
C PHE A 12 -32.88 -27.01 2.00
N TRP A 13 -33.25 -27.22 0.73
CA TRP A 13 -32.28 -27.06 -0.39
C TRP A 13 -31.86 -25.62 -0.61
N GLY A 14 -32.75 -24.65 -0.41
CA GLY A 14 -32.41 -23.24 -0.45
C GLY A 14 -31.38 -22.85 0.63
N MET A 15 -31.60 -23.36 1.87
CA MET A 15 -30.66 -23.12 2.96
C MET A 15 -29.31 -23.83 2.73
N ALA A 16 -29.33 -25.05 2.24
CA ALA A 16 -28.12 -25.80 1.88
C ALA A 16 -27.31 -25.07 0.81
N ALA A 17 -27.95 -24.57 -0.23
CA ALA A 17 -27.30 -23.78 -1.27
C ALA A 17 -26.69 -22.46 -0.73
N LEU A 18 -27.42 -21.77 0.17
CA LEU A 18 -26.91 -20.57 0.83
C LEU A 18 -25.66 -20.87 1.67
N VAL A 19 -25.70 -21.93 2.50
CA VAL A 19 -24.55 -22.35 3.33
C VAL A 19 -23.34 -22.69 2.45
N VAL A 20 -23.55 -23.45 1.38
CA VAL A 20 -22.47 -23.77 0.42
C VAL A 20 -21.93 -22.49 -0.22
N GLY A 21 -22.80 -21.57 -0.63
CA GLY A 21 -22.41 -20.28 -1.19
C GLY A 21 -21.55 -19.44 -0.21
N LEU A 22 -21.95 -19.39 1.06
CA LEU A 22 -21.21 -18.72 2.12
C LEU A 22 -19.84 -19.39 2.40
N LEU A 23 -19.79 -20.71 2.40
CA LEU A 23 -18.52 -21.44 2.57
C LEU A 23 -17.57 -21.20 1.39
N VAL A 24 -18.10 -21.24 0.17
CA VAL A 24 -17.30 -20.88 -1.03
C VAL A 24 -16.79 -19.45 -0.95
N ALA A 25 -17.66 -18.51 -0.58
CA ALA A 25 -17.26 -17.11 -0.40
C ALA A 25 -16.17 -16.97 0.68
N ALA A 26 -16.32 -17.64 1.83
CA ALA A 26 -15.32 -17.62 2.90
C ALA A 26 -13.96 -18.19 2.46
N VAL A 27 -13.94 -19.15 1.55
CA VAL A 27 -12.69 -19.70 0.98
C VAL A 27 -12.10 -18.77 -0.07
N VAL A 28 -12.94 -18.22 -0.96
CA VAL A 28 -12.50 -17.37 -2.08
C VAL A 28 -12.01 -16.02 -1.60
N TYR A 29 -12.68 -15.42 -0.61
CA TYR A 29 -12.37 -14.08 -0.09
C TYR A 29 -11.55 -14.11 1.22
N ARG A 30 -10.98 -15.26 1.59
CA ARG A 30 -10.08 -15.32 2.76
C ARG A 30 -8.83 -14.50 2.50
N ASP A 31 -8.32 -13.86 3.54
CA ASP A 31 -7.04 -13.18 3.50
C ASP A 31 -5.89 -14.17 3.25
N HIS A 32 -4.95 -13.75 2.43
CA HIS A 32 -3.74 -14.50 2.22
C HIS A 32 -2.73 -14.24 3.34
N PRO A 33 -2.02 -15.26 3.84
CA PRO A 33 -0.94 -15.05 4.79
C PRO A 33 0.09 -14.05 4.25
N VAL A 34 0.54 -13.11 5.08
CA VAL A 34 1.52 -12.07 4.71
C VAL A 34 2.75 -12.66 4.00
N ALA A 35 3.28 -13.77 4.53
CA ALA A 35 4.43 -14.46 3.92
C ALA A 35 4.17 -14.94 2.48
N ALA A 36 2.95 -15.35 2.16
CA ALA A 36 2.60 -15.77 0.80
C ALA A 36 2.51 -14.57 -0.15
N VAL A 37 1.98 -13.44 0.35
CA VAL A 37 1.90 -12.17 -0.40
C VAL A 37 3.31 -11.62 -0.64
N GLU A 38 4.16 -11.58 0.37
CA GLU A 38 5.54 -11.14 0.24
C GLU A 38 6.34 -12.02 -0.73
N LYS A 39 6.24 -13.34 -0.61
CA LYS A 39 6.90 -14.28 -1.54
C LYS A 39 6.55 -13.99 -2.99
N ARG A 40 5.34 -13.55 -3.25
CA ARG A 40 4.86 -13.22 -4.60
C ARG A 40 5.33 -11.85 -5.07
N TRP A 41 5.25 -10.83 -4.20
CA TRP A 41 5.34 -9.43 -4.58
C TRP A 41 6.61 -8.71 -4.10
N ALA A 42 7.24 -9.15 -2.99
CA ALA A 42 8.48 -8.56 -2.47
C ALA A 42 9.73 -9.06 -3.21
N LYS A 43 9.66 -9.09 -4.54
CA LYS A 43 10.83 -9.44 -5.37
C LYS A 43 11.72 -8.20 -5.57
N PRO A 44 13.03 -8.39 -5.79
CA PRO A 44 13.92 -7.27 -6.11
C PRO A 44 13.31 -6.37 -7.20
N PRO A 45 13.40 -5.04 -7.06
CA PRO A 45 14.18 -4.26 -6.07
C PRO A 45 13.42 -3.92 -4.77
N SER A 46 12.39 -4.69 -4.36
CA SER A 46 11.66 -4.49 -3.09
C SER A 46 12.58 -4.53 -1.89
N GLN A 47 12.45 -3.55 -1.02
CA GLN A 47 13.20 -3.40 0.22
C GLN A 47 12.25 -3.00 1.35
N PHE A 48 12.73 -3.14 2.59
CA PHE A 48 11.98 -2.75 3.78
C PHE A 48 12.86 -1.94 4.70
N VAL A 49 12.28 -0.97 5.37
CA VAL A 49 12.91 -0.17 6.42
C VAL A 49 11.96 -0.06 7.60
N ILE A 50 12.48 -0.13 8.81
CA ILE A 50 11.69 0.09 10.03
C ILE A 50 11.83 1.56 10.41
N VAL A 51 10.70 2.22 10.50
CA VAL A 51 10.58 3.62 10.87
C VAL A 51 9.54 3.71 11.97
N ASP A 52 9.97 4.14 13.15
CA ASP A 52 9.11 4.29 14.33
C ASP A 52 8.16 3.09 14.57
N GLY A 53 8.73 1.89 14.52
CA GLY A 53 8.03 0.63 14.71
C GLY A 53 7.22 0.12 13.50
N VAL A 54 7.06 0.91 12.44
CA VAL A 54 6.37 0.52 11.22
C VAL A 54 7.38 -0.02 10.21
N ARG A 55 7.13 -1.20 9.66
CA ARG A 55 7.94 -1.81 8.60
C ARG A 55 7.43 -1.33 7.25
N LEU A 56 8.04 -0.26 6.72
CA LEU A 56 7.70 0.32 5.43
C LEU A 56 8.32 -0.46 4.29
N HIS A 57 7.52 -0.82 3.29
CA HIS A 57 7.96 -1.38 2.03
C HIS A 57 8.25 -0.25 1.04
N TYR A 58 9.37 -0.35 0.35
CA TYR A 58 9.71 0.60 -0.72
C TYR A 58 10.47 -0.11 -1.85
N ARG A 59 10.55 0.56 -2.98
CA ARG A 59 11.44 0.21 -4.09
C ARG A 59 12.29 1.40 -4.46
N GLU A 60 13.55 1.14 -4.76
CA GLU A 60 14.51 2.15 -5.18
C GLU A 60 15.26 1.64 -6.40
N GLU A 61 15.25 2.41 -7.47
CA GLU A 61 15.80 2.06 -8.77
C GLU A 61 16.48 3.27 -9.41
N GLY A 62 17.55 2.98 -10.18
CA GLY A 62 18.30 4.03 -10.86
C GLY A 62 19.26 4.79 -9.96
N SER A 63 19.86 5.81 -10.53
CA SER A 63 20.83 6.70 -9.87
C SER A 63 20.65 8.13 -10.39
N GLY A 64 21.13 9.10 -9.63
CA GLY A 64 20.98 10.52 -9.97
C GLY A 64 20.08 11.28 -9.00
N PRO A 65 19.49 12.42 -9.41
CA PRO A 65 18.64 13.22 -8.53
C PRO A 65 17.44 12.42 -8.01
N PRO A 66 17.13 12.49 -6.69
CA PRO A 66 16.06 11.67 -6.11
C PRO A 66 14.67 12.14 -6.52
N VAL A 67 13.81 11.19 -6.87
CA VAL A 67 12.37 11.39 -7.13
C VAL A 67 11.59 10.42 -6.26
N VAL A 68 10.75 10.92 -5.37
CA VAL A 68 9.90 10.14 -4.48
C VAL A 68 8.47 10.13 -4.99
N LEU A 69 7.88 8.94 -5.13
CA LEU A 69 6.54 8.74 -5.67
C LEU A 69 5.62 8.14 -4.59
N LEU A 70 4.53 8.87 -4.25
CA LEU A 70 3.56 8.52 -3.23
C LEU A 70 2.21 8.15 -3.87
N HIS A 71 1.75 6.94 -3.60
CA HIS A 71 0.53 6.37 -4.20
C HIS A 71 -0.78 6.92 -3.62
N ALA A 72 -1.87 6.66 -4.33
CA ALA A 72 -3.23 6.96 -3.88
C ALA A 72 -3.74 5.97 -2.83
N ASN A 73 -4.83 6.34 -2.13
CA ASN A 73 -5.57 5.41 -1.28
C ASN A 73 -6.05 4.19 -2.11
N TYR A 74 -6.15 3.03 -1.49
CA TYR A 74 -6.47 1.74 -2.14
C TYR A 74 -5.51 1.31 -3.27
N ALA A 75 -4.34 1.93 -3.36
CA ALA A 75 -3.28 1.59 -4.29
C ALA A 75 -2.02 1.12 -3.56
N SER A 76 -0.94 0.94 -4.29
CA SER A 76 0.39 0.65 -3.75
C SER A 76 1.46 1.27 -4.63
N LEU A 77 2.71 1.19 -4.22
CA LEU A 77 3.85 1.67 -5.00
C LEU A 77 3.92 1.10 -6.43
N PHE A 78 3.26 -0.03 -6.68
CA PHE A 78 3.22 -0.65 -8.00
C PHE A 78 2.46 0.17 -9.05
N MET A 79 1.56 1.08 -8.65
CA MET A 79 0.91 1.99 -9.60
C MET A 79 1.92 2.87 -10.35
N TRP A 80 3.08 3.09 -9.76
CA TRP A 80 4.15 3.90 -10.32
C TRP A 80 5.14 3.13 -11.20
N GLU A 81 4.91 1.84 -11.48
CA GLU A 81 5.82 1.02 -12.28
C GLU A 81 6.15 1.62 -13.67
N PRO A 82 5.17 2.16 -14.43
CA PRO A 82 5.47 2.80 -15.71
C PRO A 82 6.36 4.04 -15.56
N TRP A 83 6.15 4.82 -14.50
CA TRP A 83 6.96 6.02 -14.21
C TRP A 83 8.38 5.66 -13.80
N ALA A 84 8.51 4.66 -12.91
CA ALA A 84 9.83 4.20 -12.48
C ALA A 84 10.64 3.67 -13.68
N THR A 85 10.02 2.90 -14.55
CA THR A 85 10.66 2.40 -15.79
C THR A 85 11.13 3.53 -16.69
N ALA A 86 10.35 4.60 -16.84
CA ALA A 86 10.69 5.74 -17.69
C ALA A 86 11.75 6.68 -17.08
N LEU A 87 11.85 6.71 -15.75
CA LEU A 87 12.69 7.69 -15.05
C LEU A 87 14.02 7.13 -14.55
N LYS A 88 14.12 5.82 -14.26
CA LYS A 88 15.28 5.20 -13.58
C LYS A 88 16.62 5.35 -14.29
N ASP A 89 16.62 5.58 -15.57
CA ASP A 89 17.87 5.79 -16.32
C ASP A 89 18.50 7.17 -16.06
N ARG A 90 17.74 8.11 -15.48
CA ARG A 90 18.16 9.50 -15.24
C ARG A 90 18.02 9.92 -13.78
N TYR A 91 17.21 9.23 -13.00
CA TYR A 91 16.84 9.59 -11.64
C TYR A 91 16.95 8.40 -10.69
N ARG A 92 17.21 8.69 -9.42
CA ARG A 92 17.03 7.75 -8.32
C ARG A 92 15.56 7.73 -7.94
N VAL A 93 14.81 6.80 -8.47
CA VAL A 93 13.36 6.70 -8.27
C VAL A 93 13.04 5.88 -7.03
N ILE A 94 12.39 6.49 -6.06
CA ILE A 94 12.01 5.89 -4.79
C ILE A 94 10.48 5.87 -4.72
N ARG A 95 9.93 4.69 -4.49
CA ARG A 95 8.49 4.48 -4.34
C ARG A 95 8.25 3.82 -2.99
N VAL A 96 7.32 4.31 -2.20
CA VAL A 96 7.04 3.76 -0.86
C VAL A 96 5.56 3.42 -0.72
N ASP A 97 5.28 2.29 -0.08
CA ASP A 97 3.93 1.94 0.36
C ASP A 97 3.62 2.68 1.67
N LEU A 98 2.61 3.51 1.67
CA LEU A 98 2.10 4.18 2.87
C LEU A 98 1.56 3.14 3.88
N PRO A 99 1.45 3.48 5.18
CA PRO A 99 0.93 2.56 6.21
C PRO A 99 -0.39 1.89 5.80
N ALA A 100 -0.52 0.59 6.07
CA ALA A 100 -1.64 -0.27 5.70
C ALA A 100 -1.91 -0.42 4.19
N HIS A 101 -0.94 -0.08 3.34
CA HIS A 101 -1.04 -0.28 1.90
C HIS A 101 0.09 -1.19 1.38
N GLY A 102 -0.16 -1.84 0.26
CA GLY A 102 0.82 -2.68 -0.41
C GLY A 102 1.41 -3.75 0.49
N LEU A 103 2.73 -3.73 0.65
CA LEU A 103 3.46 -4.63 1.56
C LEU A 103 3.88 -3.95 2.87
N THR A 104 3.54 -2.68 3.07
CA THR A 104 3.66 -2.02 4.37
C THR A 104 2.58 -2.55 5.30
N GLY A 105 2.99 -3.08 6.42
CA GLY A 105 2.09 -3.64 7.42
C GLY A 105 1.19 -2.59 8.08
N PRO A 106 0.31 -3.04 8.97
CA PRO A 106 -0.50 -2.13 9.77
C PRO A 106 0.37 -1.25 10.67
N GLU A 107 -0.12 -0.08 10.97
CA GLU A 107 0.48 0.79 11.98
C GLU A 107 0.21 0.20 13.38
N PRO A 108 1.25 -0.07 14.20
CA PRO A 108 1.08 -0.84 15.44
C PRO A 108 0.18 -0.16 16.50
N SER A 109 0.12 1.17 16.53
CA SER A 109 -0.75 1.91 17.46
C SER A 109 -2.20 2.03 16.96
N GLY A 110 -2.45 1.70 15.68
CA GLY A 110 -3.75 1.91 15.02
C GLY A 110 -4.01 3.38 14.65
N ASP A 111 -3.02 4.25 14.75
CA ASP A 111 -3.14 5.66 14.35
C ASP A 111 -2.86 5.80 12.84
N TYR A 112 -3.91 6.00 12.07
CA TYR A 112 -3.86 6.29 10.64
C TYR A 112 -4.19 7.76 10.33
N SER A 113 -4.02 8.64 11.31
CA SER A 113 -4.18 10.08 11.09
C SER A 113 -3.18 10.59 10.05
N LEU A 114 -3.56 11.67 9.36
CA LEU A 114 -2.67 12.30 8.38
C LEU A 114 -1.36 12.78 9.03
N GLN A 115 -1.41 13.21 10.29
CA GLN A 115 -0.22 13.59 11.07
C GLN A 115 0.72 12.41 11.24
N ARG A 116 0.19 11.23 11.57
CA ARG A 116 0.99 10.02 11.74
C ARG A 116 1.62 9.57 10.42
N ILE A 117 0.85 9.55 9.35
CA ILE A 117 1.35 9.21 8.01
C ILE A 117 2.45 10.20 7.58
N GLN A 118 2.26 11.47 7.83
CA GLN A 118 3.25 12.53 7.56
C GLN A 118 4.55 12.28 8.34
N SER A 119 4.47 12.05 9.65
CA SER A 119 5.63 11.77 10.50
C SER A 119 6.41 10.53 10.04
N LEU A 120 5.71 9.47 9.63
CA LEU A 120 6.35 8.27 9.09
C LEU A 120 7.05 8.54 7.75
N PHE A 121 6.45 9.35 6.89
CA PHE A 121 7.08 9.77 5.64
C PHE A 121 8.33 10.61 5.88
N GLU A 122 8.29 11.55 6.80
CA GLU A 122 9.44 12.37 7.23
C GLU A 122 10.63 11.51 7.67
N GLN A 123 10.36 10.60 8.60
CA GLN A 123 11.37 9.67 9.10
C GLN A 123 11.88 8.70 8.01
N PHE A 124 11.02 8.30 7.07
CA PHE A 124 11.41 7.53 5.89
C PHE A 124 12.40 8.31 5.03
N VAL A 125 12.10 9.58 4.73
CA VAL A 125 12.96 10.48 3.95
C VAL A 125 14.34 10.62 4.62
N ASP A 126 14.37 10.78 5.95
CA ASP A 126 15.61 10.87 6.72
C ASP A 126 16.38 9.54 6.71
N ALA A 127 15.71 8.42 6.91
CA ALA A 127 16.31 7.09 6.87
C ALA A 127 16.90 6.74 5.47
N ARG A 128 16.38 7.37 4.40
CA ARG A 128 16.92 7.25 3.04
C ARG A 128 18.00 8.28 2.70
N GLY A 129 18.35 9.17 3.61
CA GLY A 129 19.36 10.22 3.40
C GLY A 129 18.95 11.20 2.29
N LEU A 130 17.67 11.52 2.17
CA LEU A 130 17.17 12.41 1.13
C LEU A 130 17.22 13.87 1.62
N GLU A 131 18.30 14.57 1.30
CA GLU A 131 18.45 15.98 1.69
C GLU A 131 17.58 16.90 0.84
N ARG A 132 17.58 16.68 -0.49
CA ARG A 132 16.77 17.44 -1.43
C ARG A 132 16.28 16.55 -2.56
N PHE A 133 14.97 16.61 -2.88
CA PHE A 133 14.35 15.70 -3.83
C PHE A 133 13.11 16.29 -4.51
N VAL A 134 12.72 15.67 -5.62
CA VAL A 134 11.40 15.86 -6.24
C VAL A 134 10.41 14.93 -5.56
N VAL A 135 9.23 15.41 -5.18
CA VAL A 135 8.15 14.58 -4.67
C VAL A 135 6.96 14.63 -5.60
N VAL A 136 6.38 13.48 -5.90
CA VAL A 136 5.17 13.33 -6.71
C VAL A 136 4.17 12.51 -5.93
N GLY A 137 2.95 12.97 -5.82
CA GLY A 137 1.92 12.26 -5.09
C GLY A 137 0.56 12.36 -5.76
N THR A 138 -0.29 11.37 -5.52
CA THR A 138 -1.69 11.40 -5.96
C THR A 138 -2.63 11.09 -4.81
N SER A 139 -3.77 11.80 -4.72
CA SER A 139 -4.76 11.64 -3.65
C SER A 139 -4.10 11.78 -2.26
N ILE A 140 -4.18 10.76 -1.39
CA ILE A 140 -3.53 10.78 -0.07
C ILE A 140 -2.02 11.05 -0.18
N GLY A 141 -1.34 10.42 -1.14
CA GLY A 141 0.08 10.67 -1.40
C GLY A 141 0.35 12.11 -1.82
N GLY A 142 -0.56 12.74 -2.58
CA GLY A 142 -0.50 14.15 -2.91
C GLY A 142 -0.67 15.05 -1.69
N THR A 143 -1.58 14.70 -0.77
CA THR A 143 -1.76 15.42 0.50
C THR A 143 -0.50 15.36 1.37
N VAL A 144 0.11 14.18 1.49
CA VAL A 144 1.38 14.00 2.22
C VAL A 144 2.49 14.82 1.57
N ALA A 145 2.62 14.76 0.23
CA ALA A 145 3.63 15.50 -0.51
C ALA A 145 3.50 17.01 -0.35
N MET A 146 2.27 17.56 -0.46
CA MET A 146 2.01 18.99 -0.30
C MET A 146 2.31 19.48 1.12
N ARG A 147 1.91 18.71 2.15
CA ARG A 147 2.21 19.07 3.55
C ARG A 147 3.71 19.05 3.81
N TYR A 148 4.38 17.98 3.36
CA TYR A 148 5.82 17.90 3.51
C TYR A 148 6.53 19.07 2.84
N ALA A 149 6.13 19.44 1.62
CA ALA A 149 6.70 20.57 0.90
C ALA A 149 6.46 21.92 1.61
N ALA A 150 5.31 22.08 2.25
CA ALA A 150 5.00 23.29 3.03
C ALA A 150 5.82 23.38 4.33
N GLU A 151 6.08 22.26 4.98
CA GLU A 151 6.83 22.17 6.24
C GLU A 151 8.35 22.18 6.02
N HIS A 152 8.82 21.67 4.86
CA HIS A 152 10.23 21.53 4.49
C HIS A 152 10.56 22.07 3.10
N PRO A 153 10.30 23.35 2.80
CA PRO A 153 10.47 23.92 1.45
C PRO A 153 11.90 23.79 0.94
N ASP A 154 12.89 23.83 1.81
CA ASP A 154 14.31 23.74 1.43
C ASP A 154 14.71 22.33 0.96
N ARG A 155 13.95 21.30 1.33
CA ARG A 155 14.16 19.89 0.94
C ARG A 155 13.45 19.51 -0.36
N ILE A 156 12.54 20.34 -0.85
CA ILE A 156 11.75 20.04 -2.05
C ILE A 156 12.28 20.82 -3.23
N GLU A 157 12.72 20.08 -4.24
CA GLU A 157 13.15 20.68 -5.51
C GLU A 157 11.94 21.01 -6.40
N ARG A 158 10.98 20.09 -6.46
CA ARG A 158 9.71 20.23 -7.19
C ARG A 158 8.62 19.36 -6.54
N LEU A 159 7.38 19.80 -6.69
CA LEU A 159 6.17 19.10 -6.29
C LEU A 159 5.29 18.84 -7.52
#